data_828a2b38be088bf5be6fd866f0dd64e3
#
_entry.id   828a2b38be088bf5be6fd866f0dd64e3
#
_cell.length_a   1.000
_cell.length_b   1.000
_cell.length_c   1.000
_cell.angle_alpha   90.00
_cell.angle_beta   90.00
_cell.angle_gamma   90.00
#
_symmetry.space_group_name_H-M   'P 1'
#
loop_
_entity.id
_entity.type
_entity.pdbx_description
1 polymer ?
#
loop_
_entity_poly.entity_id
_entity_poly.type
_entity_poly.pdbx_seq_one_letter_code
_entity_poly.pdbx_strand_id
1 'polypeptide(L)'
;MNFYRDLRAIWRYVLIGVLLAVVVGGGILWSLTRQEIPLIEFPGGSERFRNLTIQFVRAVAEDYFDGQPTQYPEELEIRGNWEFYITIYHQGEIKGEGIGKRRGGILSLIVEEATRNVLEEGGQSFDKEDMEEMRFLIAFPDQAFSFIGYNGEGRELIENLVITRSLDKELILQSIERGKEFLLRAVHEDEHGFYKKYDTLNDDFGDRLHTVYSASIIYTLLKIYDFDKDERILEGIPDWGDFLLSMQSKDEEADGAFHYSYYFKSREKEPRFVVGTTALSIFTLLDLYTRTGDSKYLESAKLGGDWLITMQKSDGWMKAYKEYKGSEWVYGEKKSLLYNGQVLAALSRLHKITGGKRYYDAAEKIAQRFTEKVEKEGYYLGDDYRSKNPISSAWVVMSLLDFYKINQAEYYKDIILKGSGELLERQQLDTDEPLYYGTWERAYSTSGNGWLAEVMVEVYKFYREHDVGRADRFKEAAIRVTWWIIQNTYSEENSFFLKEPQKAIGGSFWNYENRYVRTDSVCHAVNAYVGIVNDLEDGLLLSIPEKPFEVILRELKK
;
A
#
# COMPACT_ATOMS: atom_id res chain seq x y z
N MET A 1 -74.83 -2.68 32.54
CA MET A 1 -74.12 -2.75 31.24
C MET A 1 -72.69 -2.31 31.31
N ASN A 2 -72.12 -2.00 32.48
CA ASN A 2 -70.73 -1.57 32.64
C ASN A 2 -69.74 -2.71 32.99
N PHE A 3 -70.18 -3.82 33.58
CA PHE A 3 -69.32 -4.89 34.06
C PHE A 3 -68.52 -5.63 32.94
N TYR A 4 -69.14 -5.80 31.76
CA TYR A 4 -68.47 -6.44 30.62
C TYR A 4 -67.44 -5.55 29.90
N ARG A 5 -67.47 -4.25 30.09
CA ARG A 5 -66.57 -3.27 29.52
C ARG A 5 -65.26 -3.25 30.31
N ASP A 6 -65.38 -3.35 31.63
CA ASP A 6 -64.18 -3.39 32.52
C ASP A 6 -63.41 -4.72 32.43
N LEU A 7 -64.11 -5.85 32.26
CA LEU A 7 -63.47 -7.16 32.05
C LEU A 7 -62.67 -7.19 30.77
N ARG A 8 -63.08 -6.58 29.65
CA ARG A 8 -62.31 -6.50 28.41
C ARG A 8 -61.10 -5.58 28.56
N ALA A 9 -61.14 -4.57 29.35
CA ALA A 9 -60.02 -3.71 29.63
C ALA A 9 -58.96 -4.46 30.46
N ILE A 10 -59.37 -5.17 31.51
CA ILE A 10 -58.50 -6.00 32.35
C ILE A 10 -57.84 -7.10 31.53
N TRP A 11 -58.57 -7.80 30.68
CA TRP A 11 -57.99 -8.83 29.79
C TRP A 11 -56.97 -8.28 28.78
N ARG A 12 -57.16 -7.05 28.29
CA ARG A 12 -56.19 -6.37 27.44
C ARG A 12 -54.88 -6.09 28.18
N TYR A 13 -54.96 -5.61 29.44
CA TYR A 13 -53.75 -5.38 30.24
C TYR A 13 -53.06 -6.68 30.65
N VAL A 14 -53.78 -7.73 30.94
CA VAL A 14 -53.23 -9.06 31.21
C VAL A 14 -52.54 -9.62 29.96
N LEU A 15 -53.17 -9.50 28.78
CA LEU A 15 -52.56 -9.95 27.52
C LEU A 15 -51.29 -9.18 27.16
N ILE A 16 -51.29 -7.86 27.37
CA ILE A 16 -50.11 -7.00 27.15
C ILE A 16 -49.00 -7.37 28.15
N GLY A 17 -49.36 -7.60 29.41
CA GLY A 17 -48.43 -8.01 30.44
C GLY A 17 -47.76 -9.40 30.14
N VAL A 18 -48.57 -10.36 29.67
CA VAL A 18 -48.06 -11.68 29.24
C VAL A 18 -47.20 -11.56 27.99
N LEU A 19 -47.58 -10.74 27.00
CA LEU A 19 -46.76 -10.49 25.81
C LEU A 19 -45.43 -9.81 26.16
N LEU A 20 -45.43 -8.81 27.04
CA LEU A 20 -44.23 -8.18 27.55
C LEU A 20 -43.35 -9.16 28.33
N ALA A 21 -43.93 -10.00 29.17
CA ALA A 21 -43.20 -11.03 29.90
C ALA A 21 -42.56 -12.08 28.97
N VAL A 22 -43.24 -12.46 27.87
CA VAL A 22 -42.70 -13.38 26.85
C VAL A 22 -41.61 -12.69 26.05
N VAL A 23 -41.76 -11.42 25.68
CA VAL A 23 -40.74 -10.66 24.95
C VAL A 23 -39.51 -10.40 25.82
N VAL A 24 -39.70 -9.99 27.07
CA VAL A 24 -38.61 -9.75 28.02
C VAL A 24 -37.95 -11.08 28.45
N GLY A 25 -38.75 -12.10 28.78
CA GLY A 25 -38.28 -13.44 29.13
C GLY A 25 -37.57 -14.12 27.95
N GLY A 26 -38.12 -14.00 26.75
CA GLY A 26 -37.49 -14.46 25.50
C GLY A 26 -36.19 -13.72 25.19
N GLY A 27 -36.17 -12.40 25.42
CA GLY A 27 -34.96 -11.57 25.27
C GLY A 27 -33.87 -11.94 26.30
N ILE A 28 -34.28 -12.19 27.56
CA ILE A 28 -33.34 -12.64 28.60
C ILE A 28 -32.89 -14.07 28.36
N LEU A 29 -33.76 -15.00 27.95
CA LEU A 29 -33.34 -16.35 27.56
C LEU A 29 -32.44 -16.33 26.33
N TRP A 30 -32.73 -15.48 25.34
CA TRP A 30 -31.91 -15.28 24.14
C TRP A 30 -30.56 -14.63 24.46
N SER A 31 -30.51 -13.72 25.45
CA SER A 31 -29.28 -13.14 25.97
C SER A 31 -28.48 -14.12 26.84
N LEU A 32 -29.15 -14.99 27.62
CA LEU A 32 -28.48 -16.01 28.46
C LEU A 32 -28.08 -17.26 27.68
N THR A 33 -28.71 -17.54 26.54
CA THR A 33 -28.28 -18.62 25.63
C THR A 33 -27.24 -18.17 24.62
N ARG A 34 -27.04 -16.89 24.44
CA ARG A 34 -25.80 -16.33 23.94
C ARG A 34 -24.81 -16.25 25.13
N GLN A 35 -24.25 -17.36 25.55
CA GLN A 35 -22.87 -17.28 25.95
C GLN A 35 -22.17 -16.71 24.70
N GLU A 36 -21.80 -15.44 24.79
CA GLU A 36 -20.74 -14.90 23.95
C GLU A 36 -19.56 -15.82 24.24
N ILE A 37 -19.38 -16.84 23.40
CA ILE A 37 -18.08 -17.46 23.28
C ILE A 37 -17.20 -16.28 22.94
N PRO A 38 -16.25 -15.88 23.80
CA PRO A 38 -15.42 -14.73 23.53
C PRO A 38 -14.97 -14.90 22.08
N LEU A 39 -15.17 -13.89 21.25
CA LEU A 39 -14.56 -13.79 19.96
C LEU A 39 -13.09 -14.03 20.25
N ILE A 40 -12.60 -15.24 20.01
CA ILE A 40 -11.19 -15.50 20.03
C ILE A 40 -10.69 -14.52 18.97
N GLU A 41 -10.02 -13.45 19.42
CA GLU A 41 -9.33 -12.57 18.50
C GLU A 41 -8.55 -13.49 17.60
N PHE A 42 -8.99 -13.58 16.37
CA PHE A 42 -8.46 -14.55 15.42
C PHE A 42 -6.95 -14.34 15.42
N PRO A 43 -6.14 -15.32 15.80
CA PRO A 43 -4.69 -15.16 15.85
C PRO A 43 -4.09 -14.94 14.47
N GLY A 44 -4.93 -14.60 13.51
CA GLY A 44 -4.65 -14.36 12.09
C GLY A 44 -3.66 -13.24 11.78
N GLY A 45 -3.12 -12.56 12.80
CA GLY A 45 -1.91 -11.76 12.69
C GLY A 45 -0.63 -12.57 12.85
N SER A 46 -0.65 -13.77 13.42
CA SER A 46 0.57 -14.54 13.62
C SER A 46 0.89 -15.36 12.36
N GLU A 47 2.00 -15.08 11.73
CA GLU A 47 2.58 -15.85 10.61
C GLU A 47 2.57 -17.36 10.92
N ARG A 48 2.83 -17.68 12.14
CA ARG A 48 2.84 -19.04 12.64
C ARG A 48 1.50 -19.77 12.54
N PHE A 49 0.40 -19.14 12.97
CA PHE A 49 -0.93 -19.76 12.86
C PHE A 49 -1.26 -20.06 11.40
N ARG A 50 -0.88 -19.15 10.50
CA ARG A 50 -1.05 -19.31 9.06
C ARG A 50 -0.22 -20.49 8.55
N ASN A 51 1.08 -20.50 8.85
CA ASN A 51 1.99 -21.55 8.43
C ASN A 51 1.56 -22.92 8.97
N LEU A 52 1.16 -22.99 10.25
CA LEU A 52 0.68 -24.23 10.85
C LEU A 52 -0.62 -24.71 10.19
N THR A 53 -1.55 -23.81 9.89
CA THR A 53 -2.81 -24.17 9.22
C THR A 53 -2.56 -24.66 7.81
N ILE A 54 -1.69 -24.02 7.03
CA ILE A 54 -1.31 -24.45 5.68
C ILE A 54 -0.57 -25.79 5.72
N GLN A 55 0.39 -25.97 6.62
CA GLN A 55 1.10 -27.24 6.80
C GLN A 55 0.14 -28.37 7.17
N PHE A 56 -0.88 -28.06 7.99
CA PHE A 56 -1.88 -29.04 8.34
C PHE A 56 -2.79 -29.40 7.16
N VAL A 57 -3.21 -28.43 6.34
CA VAL A 57 -3.94 -28.71 5.09
C VAL A 57 -3.12 -29.60 4.16
N ARG A 58 -1.81 -29.34 4.01
CA ARG A 58 -0.93 -30.20 3.22
C ARG A 58 -0.83 -31.61 3.80
N ALA A 59 -0.64 -31.74 5.11
CA ALA A 59 -0.59 -33.04 5.77
C ALA A 59 -1.89 -33.81 5.59
N VAL A 60 -3.05 -33.15 5.67
CA VAL A 60 -4.35 -33.78 5.38
C VAL A 60 -4.41 -34.28 3.94
N ALA A 61 -3.92 -33.50 2.98
CA ALA A 61 -3.93 -33.91 1.57
C ALA A 61 -2.96 -35.08 1.32
N GLU A 62 -1.76 -35.07 1.88
CA GLU A 62 -0.80 -36.16 1.81
C GLU A 62 -1.38 -37.45 2.41
N ASP A 63 -1.93 -37.37 3.62
CA ASP A 63 -2.58 -38.52 4.31
C ASP A 63 -3.78 -39.04 3.54
N TYR A 64 -4.54 -38.17 2.85
CA TYR A 64 -5.65 -38.57 1.99
C TYR A 64 -5.18 -39.44 0.84
N PHE A 65 -4.12 -39.02 0.13
CA PHE A 65 -3.58 -39.82 -1.00
C PHE A 65 -2.88 -41.09 -0.53
N ASP A 66 -2.29 -41.07 0.67
CA ASP A 66 -1.64 -42.25 1.25
C ASP A 66 -2.61 -43.21 1.96
N GLY A 67 -3.88 -42.82 2.09
CA GLY A 67 -4.90 -43.60 2.82
C GLY A 67 -4.59 -43.71 4.32
N GLN A 68 -3.87 -42.73 4.88
CA GLN A 68 -3.48 -42.71 6.27
C GLN A 68 -4.41 -41.80 7.12
N PRO A 69 -4.55 -42.08 8.42
CA PRO A 69 -5.23 -41.18 9.34
C PRO A 69 -4.39 -39.96 9.61
N THR A 70 -5.03 -38.78 9.57
CA THR A 70 -4.35 -37.49 9.84
C THR A 70 -4.02 -37.33 11.31
N GLN A 71 -2.81 -36.84 11.62
CA GLN A 71 -2.39 -36.44 12.96
C GLN A 71 -2.73 -34.98 13.21
N TYR A 72 -3.42 -34.70 14.32
CA TYR A 72 -3.85 -33.35 14.66
C TYR A 72 -2.77 -32.63 15.47
N PRO A 73 -2.35 -31.41 15.05
CA PRO A 73 -1.51 -30.55 15.88
C PRO A 73 -2.30 -30.05 17.10
N GLU A 74 -1.76 -30.18 18.30
CA GLU A 74 -2.38 -29.68 19.56
C GLU A 74 -2.75 -28.19 19.45
N GLU A 75 -1.98 -27.43 18.71
CA GLU A 75 -2.15 -25.98 18.53
C GLU A 75 -3.38 -25.61 17.71
N LEU A 76 -3.87 -26.50 16.87
CA LEU A 76 -5.09 -26.32 16.10
C LEU A 76 -6.31 -26.98 16.77
N GLU A 77 -6.17 -27.56 17.96
CA GLU A 77 -7.27 -28.03 18.80
C GLU A 77 -8.01 -26.86 19.48
N ILE A 78 -8.27 -25.80 18.73
CA ILE A 78 -8.95 -24.60 19.18
C ILE A 78 -10.45 -24.75 18.95
N ARG A 79 -11.24 -24.64 20.01
CA ARG A 79 -12.70 -24.66 19.92
C ARG A 79 -13.25 -23.27 19.68
N GLY A 80 -14.08 -23.11 18.66
CA GLY A 80 -14.67 -21.81 18.29
C GLY A 80 -15.80 -21.91 17.28
N ASN A 81 -16.26 -20.74 16.82
CA ASN A 81 -17.17 -20.64 15.68
C ASN A 81 -16.31 -20.38 14.44
N TRP A 82 -16.25 -21.36 13.56
CA TRP A 82 -15.36 -21.31 12.41
C TRP A 82 -16.16 -21.20 11.12
N GLU A 83 -15.67 -20.38 10.23
CA GLU A 83 -16.07 -20.31 8.82
C GLU A 83 -14.82 -19.96 8.01
N PHE A 84 -14.48 -20.79 7.05
CA PHE A 84 -13.35 -20.56 6.13
C PHE A 84 -13.58 -21.28 4.82
N TYR A 85 -12.86 -20.86 3.80
CA TYR A 85 -12.86 -21.43 2.47
C TYR A 85 -11.47 -21.99 2.18
N ILE A 86 -11.42 -23.15 1.53
CA ILE A 86 -10.19 -23.76 1.03
C ILE A 86 -10.32 -23.84 -0.48
N THR A 87 -9.35 -23.28 -1.20
CA THR A 87 -9.24 -23.40 -2.66
C THR A 87 -7.91 -24.05 -2.99
N ILE A 88 -7.95 -25.09 -3.82
CA ILE A 88 -6.75 -25.77 -4.32
C ILE A 88 -6.49 -25.32 -5.74
N TYR A 89 -5.26 -24.84 -5.97
CA TYR A 89 -4.74 -24.48 -7.28
C TYR A 89 -3.68 -25.47 -7.71
N HIS A 90 -3.69 -25.80 -9.01
CA HIS A 90 -2.63 -26.54 -9.65
C HIS A 90 -2.34 -25.88 -11.00
N GLN A 91 -1.09 -25.49 -11.22
CA GLN A 91 -0.64 -24.77 -12.41
C GLN A 91 -1.48 -23.52 -12.76
N GLY A 92 -1.91 -22.78 -11.74
CA GLY A 92 -2.70 -21.55 -11.87
C GLY A 92 -4.21 -21.75 -12.08
N GLU A 93 -4.68 -22.99 -12.20
CA GLU A 93 -6.11 -23.31 -12.32
C GLU A 93 -6.70 -23.76 -10.99
N ILE A 94 -7.94 -23.31 -10.69
CA ILE A 94 -8.70 -23.82 -9.56
C ILE A 94 -9.12 -25.27 -9.86
N LYS A 95 -8.70 -26.18 -9.00
CA LYS A 95 -9.02 -27.60 -9.12
C LYS A 95 -10.08 -28.06 -8.11
N GLY A 96 -10.28 -27.29 -7.03
CA GLY A 96 -11.31 -27.59 -6.05
C GLY A 96 -11.52 -26.44 -5.07
N GLU A 97 -12.74 -26.32 -4.56
CA GLU A 97 -13.12 -25.35 -3.53
C GLU A 97 -13.96 -26.05 -2.46
N GLY A 98 -13.73 -25.70 -1.20
CA GLY A 98 -14.46 -26.25 -0.07
C GLY A 98 -14.70 -25.24 1.03
N ILE A 99 -15.73 -25.50 1.84
CA ILE A 99 -16.14 -24.64 2.94
C ILE A 99 -16.07 -25.42 4.25
N GLY A 100 -15.30 -24.91 5.22
CA GLY A 100 -15.33 -25.34 6.61
C GLY A 100 -16.24 -24.43 7.42
N LYS A 101 -17.39 -24.94 7.91
CA LYS A 101 -18.33 -24.13 8.69
C LYS A 101 -18.91 -24.92 9.84
N ARG A 102 -18.59 -24.52 11.08
CA ARG A 102 -19.15 -25.15 12.28
C ARG A 102 -19.15 -24.21 13.49
N ARG A 103 -20.27 -24.20 14.24
CA ARG A 103 -20.35 -23.51 15.52
C ARG A 103 -19.89 -24.42 16.66
N GLY A 104 -19.03 -23.90 17.55
CA GLY A 104 -18.49 -24.63 18.68
C GLY A 104 -17.61 -25.83 18.30
N GLY A 105 -17.09 -25.84 17.06
CA GLY A 105 -16.24 -26.91 16.56
C GLY A 105 -14.75 -26.73 16.90
N ILE A 106 -13.98 -27.78 16.76
CA ILE A 106 -12.51 -27.78 16.88
C ILE A 106 -11.94 -27.48 15.50
N LEU A 107 -11.03 -26.52 15.39
CA LEU A 107 -10.52 -26.01 14.12
C LEU A 107 -9.88 -27.12 13.27
N SER A 108 -8.99 -27.93 13.87
CA SER A 108 -8.31 -29.01 13.14
C SER A 108 -9.28 -30.00 12.49
N LEU A 109 -10.35 -30.39 13.18
CA LEU A 109 -11.36 -31.31 12.63
C LEU A 109 -12.11 -30.68 11.44
N ILE A 110 -12.36 -29.38 11.49
CA ILE A 110 -13.10 -28.69 10.43
C ILE A 110 -12.20 -28.46 9.22
N VAL A 111 -10.92 -28.15 9.45
CA VAL A 111 -9.92 -28.02 8.38
C VAL A 111 -9.74 -29.36 7.66
N GLU A 112 -9.62 -30.46 8.41
CA GLU A 112 -9.55 -31.79 7.80
C GLU A 112 -10.80 -32.11 6.98
N GLU A 113 -11.99 -31.94 7.55
CA GLU A 113 -13.27 -32.21 6.86
C GLU A 113 -13.36 -31.38 5.57
N ALA A 114 -13.06 -30.07 5.63
CA ALA A 114 -13.12 -29.21 4.45
C ALA A 114 -12.08 -29.61 3.41
N THR A 115 -10.84 -29.94 3.81
CA THR A 115 -9.78 -30.34 2.87
C THR A 115 -10.14 -31.67 2.17
N ARG A 116 -10.59 -32.65 2.92
CA ARG A 116 -11.01 -33.95 2.35
C ARG A 116 -12.18 -33.80 1.39
N ASN A 117 -13.18 -32.97 1.73
CA ASN A 117 -14.31 -32.70 0.84
C ASN A 117 -13.85 -32.07 -0.49
N VAL A 118 -12.92 -31.14 -0.46
CA VAL A 118 -12.35 -30.54 -1.69
C VAL A 118 -11.67 -31.62 -2.55
N LEU A 119 -10.88 -32.49 -1.92
CA LEU A 119 -10.17 -33.57 -2.63
C LEU A 119 -11.12 -34.63 -3.19
N GLU A 120 -12.21 -34.93 -2.47
CA GLU A 120 -13.23 -35.88 -2.90
C GLU A 120 -14.11 -35.33 -4.03
N GLU A 121 -14.53 -34.07 -3.94
CA GLU A 121 -15.36 -33.38 -4.94
C GLU A 121 -14.57 -33.07 -6.21
N GLY A 122 -13.29 -32.70 -6.06
CA GLY A 122 -12.32 -32.52 -7.16
C GLY A 122 -11.84 -33.83 -7.78
N GLY A 123 -12.28 -34.95 -7.26
CA GLY A 123 -11.80 -36.33 -7.26
C GLY A 123 -11.52 -37.06 -8.55
N GLN A 124 -11.34 -36.36 -9.68
CA GLN A 124 -10.74 -36.96 -10.90
C GLN A 124 -9.51 -36.18 -11.40
N SER A 125 -9.10 -35.15 -10.68
CA SER A 125 -8.12 -34.18 -11.16
C SER A 125 -6.80 -34.18 -10.38
N PHE A 126 -6.69 -34.94 -9.30
CA PHE A 126 -5.52 -34.95 -8.43
C PHE A 126 -4.94 -36.32 -8.26
N ASP A 127 -3.61 -36.41 -8.29
CA ASP A 127 -2.88 -37.54 -7.77
C ASP A 127 -1.77 -37.09 -6.81
N LYS A 128 -1.04 -38.02 -6.24
CA LYS A 128 0.01 -37.73 -5.29
C LYS A 128 1.19 -36.99 -5.93
N GLU A 129 1.41 -37.17 -7.23
CA GLU A 129 2.51 -36.55 -7.98
C GLU A 129 2.26 -35.03 -8.14
N ASP A 130 0.97 -34.61 -8.14
CA ASP A 130 0.58 -33.22 -8.25
C ASP A 130 0.88 -32.39 -6.97
N MET A 131 1.08 -33.05 -5.82
CA MET A 131 1.21 -32.39 -4.51
C MET A 131 2.32 -31.33 -4.45
N GLU A 132 3.42 -31.50 -5.15
CA GLU A 132 4.52 -30.52 -5.16
C GLU A 132 4.12 -29.23 -5.86
N GLU A 133 3.26 -29.32 -6.87
CA GLU A 133 2.78 -28.16 -7.65
C GLU A 133 1.47 -27.56 -7.11
N MET A 134 0.79 -28.27 -6.20
CA MET A 134 -0.42 -27.75 -5.58
C MET A 134 -0.14 -26.54 -4.68
N ARG A 135 -1.05 -25.57 -4.73
CA ARG A 135 -1.07 -24.40 -3.85
C ARG A 135 -2.43 -24.30 -3.18
N PHE A 136 -2.41 -23.93 -1.92
CA PHE A 136 -3.60 -23.83 -1.08
C PHE A 136 -3.84 -22.38 -0.70
N LEU A 137 -5.04 -21.89 -0.96
CA LEU A 137 -5.55 -20.64 -0.45
C LEU A 137 -6.58 -20.96 0.64
N ILE A 138 -6.39 -20.40 1.83
CA ILE A 138 -7.36 -20.48 2.93
C ILE A 138 -7.83 -19.07 3.24
N ALA A 139 -9.12 -18.82 3.05
CA ALA A 139 -9.74 -17.52 3.32
C ALA A 139 -10.67 -17.64 4.53
N PHE A 140 -10.45 -16.75 5.53
CA PHE A 140 -11.34 -16.61 6.69
C PHE A 140 -12.12 -15.31 6.53
N PRO A 141 -13.45 -15.39 6.30
CA PRO A 141 -14.28 -14.19 6.27
C PRO A 141 -14.19 -13.47 7.61
N ASP A 142 -14.00 -12.15 7.58
CA ASP A 142 -14.07 -11.35 8.79
C ASP A 142 -15.50 -11.35 9.30
N GLN A 143 -15.72 -11.91 10.49
CA GLN A 143 -17.06 -12.04 11.08
C GLN A 143 -17.76 -10.68 11.27
N ALA A 144 -17.01 -9.60 11.41
CA ALA A 144 -17.56 -8.26 11.52
C ALA A 144 -18.27 -7.82 10.22
N PHE A 145 -17.86 -8.33 9.06
CA PHE A 145 -18.40 -7.98 7.75
C PHE A 145 -19.52 -8.91 7.25
N SER A 146 -19.67 -10.11 7.81
CA SER A 146 -20.72 -11.03 7.39
C SER A 146 -22.14 -10.48 7.63
N PHE A 147 -22.29 -9.50 8.52
CA PHE A 147 -23.55 -8.79 8.78
C PHE A 147 -23.84 -7.62 7.83
N ILE A 148 -22.87 -7.16 7.05
CA ILE A 148 -22.95 -5.93 6.23
C ILE A 148 -22.93 -6.27 4.71
N GLY A 149 -23.14 -7.51 4.34
CA GLY A 149 -23.18 -7.91 2.93
C GLY A 149 -21.80 -7.84 2.26
N TYR A 150 -20.81 -8.40 2.91
CA TYR A 150 -19.43 -8.48 2.46
C TYR A 150 -19.28 -9.29 1.17
N ASN A 151 -18.46 -8.80 0.27
CA ASN A 151 -18.30 -9.30 -1.10
C ASN A 151 -17.04 -10.15 -1.32
N GLY A 152 -16.63 -10.91 -0.32
CA GLY A 152 -15.55 -11.90 -0.46
C GLY A 152 -14.14 -11.44 -0.08
N GLU A 153 -13.98 -10.24 0.51
CA GLU A 153 -12.68 -9.78 1.04
C GLU A 153 -12.43 -10.34 2.45
N GLY A 154 -12.24 -11.63 2.61
CA GLY A 154 -11.85 -12.27 3.86
C GLY A 154 -10.36 -12.13 4.15
N ARG A 155 -9.94 -12.52 5.37
CA ARG A 155 -8.52 -12.70 5.68
C ARG A 155 -8.03 -13.95 4.94
N GLU A 156 -7.24 -13.73 3.91
CA GLU A 156 -6.68 -14.81 3.11
C GLU A 156 -5.40 -15.33 3.75
N LEU A 157 -5.32 -16.66 3.92
CA LEU A 157 -4.09 -17.35 4.27
C LEU A 157 -3.52 -17.96 3.00
N ILE A 158 -2.46 -17.34 2.47
CA ILE A 158 -1.75 -17.84 1.30
C ILE A 158 -0.56 -18.66 1.78
N GLU A 159 -0.36 -19.81 1.19
CA GLU A 159 0.84 -20.58 1.40
C GLU A 159 2.08 -19.73 1.03
N ASN A 160 3.11 -19.74 1.86
CA ASN A 160 4.33 -18.95 1.67
C ASN A 160 4.12 -17.42 1.64
N LEU A 161 3.43 -16.86 2.65
CA LEU A 161 3.32 -15.41 2.83
C LEU A 161 4.67 -14.70 2.95
N VAL A 162 5.66 -15.36 3.53
CA VAL A 162 7.06 -14.94 3.50
C VAL A 162 7.75 -15.74 2.42
N ILE A 163 7.90 -15.14 1.23
CA ILE A 163 8.48 -15.76 0.05
C ILE A 163 9.95 -16.13 0.30
N THR A 164 10.69 -15.26 0.98
CA THR A 164 12.08 -15.48 1.34
C THR A 164 12.44 -14.81 2.65
N ARG A 165 13.28 -15.46 3.45
CA ARG A 165 13.87 -14.89 4.65
C ARG A 165 15.22 -14.21 4.38
N SER A 166 15.69 -14.24 3.15
CA SER A 166 16.95 -13.64 2.73
C SER A 166 16.73 -12.60 1.64
N LEU A 167 17.60 -11.60 1.61
CA LEU A 167 17.68 -10.61 0.56
C LEU A 167 19.11 -10.50 0.10
N ASP A 168 19.30 -10.58 -1.20
CA ASP A 168 20.57 -10.29 -1.88
C ASP A 168 20.36 -9.26 -3.00
N LYS A 169 21.44 -8.86 -3.63
CA LYS A 169 21.40 -7.88 -4.73
C LYS A 169 20.69 -8.41 -5.97
N GLU A 170 20.79 -9.71 -6.24
CA GLU A 170 20.15 -10.35 -7.40
C GLU A 170 18.62 -10.27 -7.30
N LEU A 171 18.06 -10.55 -6.12
CA LEU A 171 16.61 -10.42 -5.89
C LEU A 171 16.12 -8.96 -6.06
N ILE A 172 16.95 -7.97 -5.68
CA ILE A 172 16.63 -6.56 -5.91
C ILE A 172 16.62 -6.26 -7.43
N LEU A 173 17.60 -6.75 -8.18
CA LEU A 173 17.67 -6.59 -9.64
C LEU A 173 16.44 -7.21 -10.33
N GLN A 174 16.06 -8.42 -9.95
CA GLN A 174 14.84 -9.08 -10.44
C GLN A 174 13.58 -8.28 -10.08
N SER A 175 13.54 -7.67 -8.89
CA SER A 175 12.41 -6.84 -8.45
C SER A 175 12.31 -5.53 -9.23
N ILE A 176 13.45 -4.94 -9.66
CA ILE A 176 13.47 -3.78 -10.57
C ILE A 176 12.84 -4.18 -11.91
N GLU A 177 13.28 -5.32 -12.48
CA GLU A 177 12.78 -5.80 -13.76
C GLU A 177 11.27 -6.08 -13.72
N ARG A 178 10.80 -6.84 -12.73
CA ARG A 178 9.38 -7.12 -12.54
C ARG A 178 8.55 -5.84 -12.35
N GLY A 179 9.06 -4.88 -11.55
CA GLY A 179 8.41 -3.59 -11.35
C GLY A 179 8.33 -2.74 -12.63
N LYS A 180 9.40 -2.73 -13.45
CA LYS A 180 9.44 -2.10 -14.77
C LYS A 180 8.34 -2.68 -15.67
N GLU A 181 8.28 -4.00 -15.80
CA GLU A 181 7.28 -4.66 -16.62
C GLU A 181 5.84 -4.36 -16.16
N PHE A 182 5.61 -4.30 -14.84
CA PHE A 182 4.31 -3.90 -14.31
C PHE A 182 3.95 -2.46 -14.71
N LEU A 183 4.88 -1.51 -14.57
CA LEU A 183 4.65 -0.10 -14.91
C LEU A 183 4.40 0.09 -16.41
N LEU A 184 5.11 -0.63 -17.29
CA LEU A 184 4.90 -0.61 -18.73
C LEU A 184 3.51 -1.17 -19.12
N ARG A 185 3.00 -2.17 -18.39
CA ARG A 185 1.63 -2.69 -18.59
C ARG A 185 0.54 -1.75 -18.07
N ALA A 186 0.87 -0.84 -17.17
CA ALA A 186 -0.11 0.09 -16.59
C ALA A 186 -0.42 1.30 -17.50
N VAL A 187 0.10 1.37 -18.72
CA VAL A 187 -0.23 2.41 -19.71
C VAL A 187 -1.57 2.11 -20.37
N HIS A 188 -2.36 3.14 -20.61
CA HIS A 188 -3.56 3.03 -21.45
C HIS A 188 -3.14 3.04 -22.93
N GLU A 189 -3.58 2.05 -23.69
CA GLU A 189 -3.12 1.78 -25.05
C GLU A 189 -3.33 2.97 -26.01
N ASP A 190 -4.53 3.60 -25.98
CA ASP A 190 -4.87 4.69 -26.90
C ASP A 190 -4.52 6.08 -26.38
N GLU A 191 -4.63 6.30 -25.06
CA GLU A 191 -4.50 7.64 -24.46
C GLU A 191 -3.09 7.91 -23.91
N HIS A 192 -2.26 6.87 -23.77
CA HIS A 192 -0.87 6.90 -23.33
C HIS A 192 -0.63 7.49 -21.91
N GLY A 193 -1.71 7.74 -21.15
CA GLY A 193 -1.65 8.01 -19.72
C GLY A 193 -1.62 6.72 -18.91
N PHE A 194 -1.31 6.81 -17.64
CA PHE A 194 -1.17 5.64 -16.79
C PHE A 194 -2.30 5.52 -15.79
N TYR A 195 -2.68 4.28 -15.52
CA TYR A 195 -3.66 3.94 -14.51
C TYR A 195 -3.12 4.15 -13.09
N LYS A 196 -4.02 4.50 -12.18
CA LYS A 196 -3.69 4.68 -10.76
C LYS A 196 -3.54 3.36 -10.03
N LYS A 197 -4.40 2.39 -10.33
CA LYS A 197 -4.47 1.11 -9.64
C LYS A 197 -4.87 0.00 -10.59
N TYR A 198 -4.51 -1.21 -10.21
CA TYR A 198 -4.97 -2.46 -10.80
C TYR A 198 -5.68 -3.28 -9.73
N ASP A 199 -6.95 -3.60 -9.95
CA ASP A 199 -7.72 -4.54 -9.14
C ASP A 199 -7.39 -5.95 -9.60
N THR A 200 -6.57 -6.63 -8.84
CA THR A 200 -6.02 -7.95 -9.18
C THR A 200 -7.05 -9.07 -9.13
N LEU A 201 -8.11 -8.93 -8.33
CA LEU A 201 -9.16 -9.94 -8.21
C LEU A 201 -10.15 -9.85 -9.38
N ASN A 202 -10.46 -8.63 -9.83
CA ASN A 202 -11.42 -8.39 -10.91
C ASN A 202 -10.78 -8.22 -12.28
N ASP A 203 -9.45 -8.15 -12.37
CA ASP A 203 -8.69 -7.82 -13.59
C ASP A 203 -9.15 -6.50 -14.21
N ASP A 204 -9.11 -5.42 -13.41
CA ASP A 204 -9.60 -4.11 -13.83
C ASP A 204 -8.64 -2.97 -13.42
N PHE A 205 -8.28 -2.15 -14.40
CA PHE A 205 -7.50 -0.92 -14.19
C PHE A 205 -8.36 0.33 -13.88
N GLY A 206 -9.69 0.22 -14.04
CA GLY A 206 -10.62 1.32 -13.83
C GLY A 206 -10.91 2.13 -15.10
N ASP A 207 -11.60 3.26 -14.92
CA ASP A 207 -12.23 4.04 -15.99
C ASP A 207 -11.58 5.42 -16.25
N ARG A 208 -10.47 5.74 -15.53
CA ARG A 208 -9.83 7.04 -15.63
C ARG A 208 -8.32 6.99 -15.41
N LEU A 209 -7.65 7.95 -16.00
CA LEU A 209 -6.22 8.19 -15.86
C LEU A 209 -5.99 9.37 -14.90
N HIS A 210 -4.95 9.28 -14.10
CA HIS A 210 -4.65 10.34 -13.14
C HIS A 210 -3.29 10.95 -13.46
N THR A 211 -3.24 12.25 -13.60
CA THR A 211 -2.02 12.98 -13.98
C THR A 211 -0.85 12.73 -13.04
N VAL A 212 -1.10 12.74 -11.73
CA VAL A 212 -0.04 12.53 -10.74
C VAL A 212 0.60 11.14 -10.85
N TYR A 213 -0.19 10.10 -11.16
CA TYR A 213 0.33 8.74 -11.34
C TYR A 213 1.06 8.60 -12.67
N SER A 214 0.54 9.19 -13.75
CA SER A 214 1.25 9.24 -15.03
C SER A 214 2.60 9.94 -14.88
N ALA A 215 2.63 11.11 -14.23
CA ALA A 215 3.88 11.81 -13.95
C ALA A 215 4.86 10.95 -13.13
N SER A 216 4.40 10.31 -12.04
CA SER A 216 5.25 9.49 -11.19
C SER A 216 5.80 8.26 -11.93
N ILE A 217 4.98 7.61 -12.76
CA ILE A 217 5.41 6.43 -13.53
C ILE A 217 6.45 6.82 -14.59
N ILE A 218 6.20 7.89 -15.37
CA ILE A 218 7.17 8.39 -16.35
C ILE A 218 8.51 8.72 -15.65
N TYR A 219 8.46 9.42 -14.51
CA TYR A 219 9.65 9.73 -13.72
C TYR A 219 10.42 8.48 -13.29
N THR A 220 9.70 7.44 -12.83
CA THR A 220 10.31 6.17 -12.44
C THR A 220 10.89 5.42 -13.63
N LEU A 221 10.17 5.35 -14.75
CA LEU A 221 10.67 4.72 -15.98
C LEU A 221 11.93 5.42 -16.51
N LEU A 222 12.02 6.75 -16.41
CA LEU A 222 13.23 7.49 -16.76
C LEU A 222 14.43 7.12 -15.87
N LYS A 223 14.22 6.91 -14.56
CA LYS A 223 15.26 6.41 -13.65
C LYS A 223 15.69 4.97 -14.00
N ILE A 224 14.73 4.11 -14.35
CA ILE A 224 15.03 2.75 -14.81
C ILE A 224 15.84 2.79 -16.11
N TYR A 225 15.45 3.64 -17.07
CA TYR A 225 16.21 3.81 -18.31
C TYR A 225 17.67 4.23 -18.07
N ASP A 226 17.92 5.11 -17.08
CA ASP A 226 19.30 5.47 -16.71
C ASP A 226 20.09 4.26 -16.22
N PHE A 227 19.42 3.32 -15.59
CA PHE A 227 19.99 2.13 -15.00
C PHE A 227 20.22 1.00 -16.01
N ASP A 228 19.20 0.60 -16.78
CA ASP A 228 19.22 -0.59 -17.64
C ASP A 228 19.24 -0.32 -19.15
N LYS A 229 18.96 0.93 -19.56
CA LYS A 229 18.92 1.36 -20.97
C LYS A 229 17.88 0.64 -21.84
N ASP A 230 16.76 0.24 -21.26
CA ASP A 230 15.65 -0.37 -22.00
C ASP A 230 15.03 0.61 -23.01
N GLU A 231 15.25 0.36 -24.31
CA GLU A 231 14.82 1.25 -25.41
C GLU A 231 13.30 1.43 -25.49
N ARG A 232 12.49 0.48 -25.00
CA ARG A 232 11.03 0.59 -24.94
C ARG A 232 10.59 1.82 -24.14
N ILE A 233 11.39 2.22 -23.16
CA ILE A 233 11.12 3.42 -22.34
C ILE A 233 11.32 4.67 -23.20
N LEU A 234 12.39 4.74 -24.00
CA LEU A 234 12.61 5.88 -24.90
C LEU A 234 11.53 5.99 -25.97
N GLU A 235 11.10 4.87 -26.53
CA GLU A 235 10.05 4.80 -27.53
C GLU A 235 8.72 5.34 -27.00
N GLY A 236 8.41 5.11 -25.71
CA GLY A 236 7.17 5.60 -25.08
C GLY A 236 7.19 7.08 -24.67
N ILE A 237 8.39 7.69 -24.50
CA ILE A 237 8.51 9.06 -23.99
C ILE A 237 7.70 10.09 -24.78
N PRO A 238 7.69 10.12 -26.14
CA PRO A 238 6.91 11.10 -26.87
C PRO A 238 5.43 11.09 -26.52
N ASP A 239 4.82 9.91 -26.54
CA ASP A 239 3.38 9.73 -26.30
C ASP A 239 3.01 9.99 -24.84
N TRP A 240 3.79 9.47 -23.91
CA TRP A 240 3.58 9.71 -22.46
C TRP A 240 3.78 11.18 -22.09
N GLY A 241 4.79 11.83 -22.68
CA GLY A 241 5.05 13.25 -22.50
C GLY A 241 3.93 14.11 -23.07
N ASP A 242 3.41 13.78 -24.24
CA ASP A 242 2.30 14.48 -24.86
C ASP A 242 0.99 14.32 -24.07
N PHE A 243 0.73 13.10 -23.53
CA PHE A 243 -0.36 12.93 -22.58
C PHE A 243 -0.20 13.86 -21.37
N LEU A 244 0.98 13.90 -20.74
CA LEU A 244 1.22 14.75 -19.57
C LEU A 244 1.02 16.23 -19.91
N LEU A 245 1.54 16.71 -21.05
CA LEU A 245 1.34 18.08 -21.53
C LEU A 245 -0.13 18.38 -21.82
N SER A 246 -0.87 17.41 -22.36
CA SER A 246 -2.29 17.56 -22.64
C SER A 246 -3.10 17.82 -21.37
N MET A 247 -2.65 17.33 -20.22
CA MET A 247 -3.32 17.51 -18.92
C MET A 247 -3.09 18.90 -18.31
N GLN A 248 -2.24 19.74 -18.90
CA GLN A 248 -2.06 21.10 -18.44
C GLN A 248 -3.23 22.00 -18.88
N SER A 249 -3.77 22.78 -17.94
CA SER A 249 -4.85 23.73 -18.20
C SER A 249 -4.34 24.97 -18.92
N LYS A 250 -5.16 25.46 -19.84
CA LYS A 250 -5.03 26.76 -20.54
C LYS A 250 -6.17 27.70 -20.15
N ASP A 251 -6.97 27.34 -19.16
CA ASP A 251 -8.02 28.18 -18.62
C ASP A 251 -7.39 29.33 -17.82
N GLU A 252 -7.82 30.56 -18.11
CA GLU A 252 -7.29 31.78 -17.44
C GLU A 252 -7.29 31.64 -15.91
N GLU A 253 -8.32 31.02 -15.35
CA GLU A 253 -8.44 30.83 -13.90
C GLU A 253 -7.48 29.77 -13.33
N ALA A 254 -6.92 28.90 -14.15
CA ALA A 254 -6.04 27.81 -13.74
C ALA A 254 -4.90 27.57 -14.74
N ASP A 255 -4.46 28.61 -15.45
CA ASP A 255 -3.42 28.52 -16.47
C ASP A 255 -2.12 27.94 -15.86
N GLY A 256 -1.59 26.91 -16.51
CA GLY A 256 -0.41 26.19 -16.06
C GLY A 256 -0.67 25.06 -15.03
N ALA A 257 -1.82 25.01 -14.38
CA ALA A 257 -2.20 23.91 -13.50
C ALA A 257 -2.41 22.58 -14.25
N PHE A 258 -2.27 21.46 -13.56
CA PHE A 258 -2.57 20.17 -14.15
C PHE A 258 -3.89 19.61 -13.62
N HIS A 259 -4.79 19.19 -14.52
CA HIS A 259 -6.03 18.49 -14.19
C HIS A 259 -5.70 17.24 -13.38
N TYR A 260 -6.51 16.93 -12.36
CA TYR A 260 -6.27 15.79 -11.49
C TYR A 260 -6.49 14.45 -12.18
N SER A 261 -7.57 14.34 -12.97
CA SER A 261 -7.96 13.11 -13.66
C SER A 261 -8.48 13.39 -15.07
N TYR A 262 -8.41 12.36 -15.92
CA TYR A 262 -9.00 12.28 -17.25
C TYR A 262 -9.86 11.03 -17.36
N TYR A 263 -11.14 11.21 -17.70
CA TYR A 263 -12.12 10.15 -17.95
C TYR A 263 -12.09 9.81 -19.44
N PHE A 264 -11.36 8.78 -19.82
CA PHE A 264 -11.09 8.49 -21.23
C PHE A 264 -12.35 8.08 -22.02
N LYS A 265 -13.36 7.45 -21.38
CA LYS A 265 -14.63 7.09 -22.02
C LYS A 265 -15.47 8.31 -22.41
N SER A 266 -15.56 9.32 -21.55
CA SER A 266 -16.27 10.59 -21.86
C SER A 266 -15.36 11.64 -22.48
N ARG A 267 -14.05 11.44 -22.48
CA ARG A 267 -13.01 12.40 -22.90
C ARG A 267 -13.03 13.71 -22.09
N GLU A 268 -13.40 13.63 -20.83
CA GLU A 268 -13.52 14.78 -19.92
C GLU A 268 -12.37 14.84 -18.94
N LYS A 269 -11.86 16.04 -18.71
CA LYS A 269 -10.88 16.33 -17.65
C LYS A 269 -11.61 16.83 -16.41
N GLU A 270 -11.23 16.29 -15.26
CA GLU A 270 -11.79 16.75 -13.98
C GLU A 270 -11.40 18.22 -13.75
N PRO A 271 -12.36 19.13 -13.46
CA PRO A 271 -12.07 20.54 -13.21
C PRO A 271 -11.54 20.75 -11.78
N ARG A 272 -10.52 19.99 -11.44
CA ARG A 272 -9.84 19.99 -10.15
C ARG A 272 -8.33 20.01 -10.35
N PHE A 273 -7.67 20.93 -9.66
CA PHE A 273 -6.24 21.17 -9.72
C PHE A 273 -5.63 21.06 -8.34
N VAL A 274 -4.84 20.02 -8.11
CA VAL A 274 -4.17 19.77 -6.83
C VAL A 274 -2.72 20.23 -6.94
N VAL A 275 -2.23 20.99 -5.97
CA VAL A 275 -0.86 21.52 -6.01
C VAL A 275 0.19 20.39 -6.06
N GLY A 276 -0.08 19.26 -5.40
CA GLY A 276 0.78 18.08 -5.47
C GLY A 276 0.84 17.46 -6.86
N THR A 277 -0.28 17.42 -7.60
CA THR A 277 -0.31 16.94 -8.99
C THR A 277 0.57 17.80 -9.87
N THR A 278 0.41 19.13 -9.82
CA THR A 278 1.24 20.06 -10.59
C THR A 278 2.71 19.96 -10.18
N ALA A 279 3.01 19.86 -8.89
CA ALA A 279 4.39 19.73 -8.39
C ALA A 279 5.09 18.47 -8.94
N LEU A 280 4.44 17.30 -8.88
CA LEU A 280 5.02 16.05 -9.40
C LEU A 280 5.09 16.04 -10.93
N SER A 281 4.15 16.69 -11.62
CA SER A 281 4.26 16.92 -13.08
C SER A 281 5.51 17.75 -13.42
N ILE A 282 5.83 18.79 -12.62
CA ILE A 282 7.06 19.58 -12.81
C ILE A 282 8.30 18.69 -12.68
N PHE A 283 8.38 17.76 -11.70
CA PHE A 283 9.52 16.86 -11.58
C PHE A 283 9.76 16.10 -12.90
N THR A 284 8.72 15.48 -13.41
CA THR A 284 8.76 14.68 -14.63
C THR A 284 9.10 15.53 -15.86
N LEU A 285 8.50 16.70 -15.99
CA LEU A 285 8.77 17.61 -17.10
C LEU A 285 10.22 18.12 -17.11
N LEU A 286 10.80 18.40 -15.94
CA LEU A 286 12.21 18.79 -15.84
C LEU A 286 13.15 17.64 -16.20
N ASP A 287 12.80 16.41 -15.83
CA ASP A 287 13.56 15.22 -16.23
C ASP A 287 13.45 14.96 -17.73
N LEU A 288 12.26 15.06 -18.31
CA LEU A 288 12.04 14.96 -19.77
C LEU A 288 12.85 16.02 -20.52
N TYR A 289 12.80 17.27 -20.08
CA TYR A 289 13.61 18.35 -20.66
C TYR A 289 15.11 18.06 -20.59
N THR A 290 15.58 17.60 -19.43
CA THR A 290 17.02 17.32 -19.24
C THR A 290 17.53 16.23 -20.18
N ARG A 291 16.69 15.24 -20.52
CA ARG A 291 17.05 14.10 -21.37
C ARG A 291 16.84 14.36 -22.85
N THR A 292 15.74 15.04 -23.21
CA THR A 292 15.37 15.24 -24.62
C THR A 292 15.87 16.56 -25.20
N GLY A 293 16.13 17.56 -24.36
CA GLY A 293 16.41 18.94 -24.77
C GLY A 293 15.18 19.67 -25.35
N ASP A 294 13.98 19.04 -25.36
CA ASP A 294 12.78 19.64 -25.93
C ASP A 294 12.22 20.71 -24.98
N SER A 295 12.25 21.97 -25.45
CA SER A 295 11.83 23.13 -24.68
C SER A 295 10.35 23.11 -24.27
N LYS A 296 9.47 22.36 -24.96
CA LYS A 296 8.06 22.25 -24.60
C LYS A 296 7.87 21.78 -23.16
N TYR A 297 8.71 20.88 -22.67
CA TYR A 297 8.67 20.38 -21.29
C TYR A 297 9.09 21.46 -20.28
N LEU A 298 10.15 22.21 -20.57
CA LEU A 298 10.59 23.29 -19.69
C LEU A 298 9.57 24.42 -19.62
N GLU A 299 8.99 24.81 -20.74
CA GLU A 299 7.96 25.87 -20.78
C GLU A 299 6.71 25.45 -19.99
N SER A 300 6.27 24.20 -20.14
CA SER A 300 5.16 23.66 -19.36
C SER A 300 5.49 23.61 -17.85
N ALA A 301 6.70 23.21 -17.48
CA ALA A 301 7.15 23.22 -16.07
C ALA A 301 7.15 24.65 -15.48
N LYS A 302 7.56 25.67 -16.25
CA LYS A 302 7.52 27.08 -15.83
C LYS A 302 6.09 27.55 -15.58
N LEU A 303 5.15 27.28 -16.51
CA LEU A 303 3.74 27.61 -16.32
C LEU A 303 3.16 26.94 -15.07
N GLY A 304 3.48 25.65 -14.85
CA GLY A 304 3.10 24.96 -13.62
C GLY A 304 3.67 25.62 -12.37
N GLY A 305 4.95 26.03 -12.40
CA GLY A 305 5.60 26.73 -11.30
C GLY A 305 4.96 28.11 -11.01
N ASP A 306 4.59 28.85 -12.06
CA ASP A 306 3.91 30.14 -11.93
C ASP A 306 2.52 29.96 -11.31
N TRP A 307 1.76 28.93 -11.73
CA TRP A 307 0.50 28.61 -11.08
C TRP A 307 0.69 28.22 -9.60
N LEU A 308 1.69 27.41 -9.25
CA LEU A 308 1.97 27.06 -7.85
C LEU A 308 2.22 28.30 -6.99
N ILE A 309 2.91 29.33 -7.51
CA ILE A 309 3.13 30.58 -6.79
C ILE A 309 1.78 31.29 -6.50
N THR A 310 0.81 31.26 -7.42
CA THR A 310 -0.53 31.84 -7.18
C THR A 310 -1.31 31.13 -6.07
N MET A 311 -0.99 29.85 -5.83
CA MET A 311 -1.61 29.03 -4.78
C MET A 311 -0.95 29.23 -3.41
N GLN A 312 0.15 29.98 -3.31
CA GLN A 312 0.80 30.29 -2.03
C GLN A 312 0.06 31.39 -1.28
N LYS A 313 -0.25 31.12 -0.02
CA LYS A 313 -0.87 32.09 0.88
C LYS A 313 0.16 33.10 1.39
N SER A 314 -0.32 34.25 1.87
CA SER A 314 0.53 35.29 2.43
C SER A 314 1.37 34.81 3.62
N ASP A 315 0.88 33.81 4.36
CA ASP A 315 1.61 33.18 5.47
C ASP A 315 2.66 32.14 5.01
N GLY A 316 2.83 31.92 3.70
CA GLY A 316 3.80 31.01 3.12
C GLY A 316 3.31 29.59 2.90
N TRP A 317 2.19 29.17 3.51
CA TRP A 317 1.58 27.85 3.25
C TRP A 317 0.86 27.81 1.91
N MET A 318 0.74 26.60 1.34
CA MET A 318 -0.01 26.38 0.11
C MET A 318 -1.48 26.12 0.38
N LYS A 319 -2.37 26.63 -0.48
CA LYS A 319 -3.69 26.06 -0.67
C LYS A 319 -3.55 24.67 -1.29
N ALA A 320 -4.30 23.69 -0.81
CA ALA A 320 -4.12 22.29 -1.22
C ALA A 320 -4.59 22.02 -2.66
N TYR A 321 -5.69 22.65 -3.06
CA TYR A 321 -6.27 22.51 -4.40
C TYR A 321 -7.16 23.70 -4.76
N LYS A 322 -7.43 23.83 -6.08
CA LYS A 322 -8.49 24.65 -6.67
C LYS A 322 -9.43 23.76 -7.45
N GLU A 323 -10.73 23.89 -7.25
CA GLU A 323 -11.74 23.01 -7.86
C GLU A 323 -12.98 23.82 -8.25
N TYR A 324 -13.51 23.57 -9.44
CA TYR A 324 -14.78 24.19 -9.88
C TYR A 324 -15.96 23.35 -9.39
N LYS A 325 -16.82 23.95 -8.54
CA LYS A 325 -18.01 23.28 -7.98
C LYS A 325 -19.26 24.06 -8.31
N GLY A 326 -20.08 23.48 -9.18
CA GLY A 326 -21.37 24.04 -9.57
C GLY A 326 -21.26 25.34 -10.37
N SER A 327 -20.89 26.44 -9.75
CA SER A 327 -20.79 27.77 -10.39
C SER A 327 -19.61 28.61 -9.90
N GLU A 328 -18.80 28.09 -8.98
CA GLU A 328 -17.71 28.84 -8.38
C GLU A 328 -16.44 28.02 -8.19
N TRP A 329 -15.31 28.73 -8.10
CA TRP A 329 -14.03 28.14 -7.75
C TRP A 329 -13.86 28.07 -6.23
N VAL A 330 -13.62 26.87 -5.69
CA VAL A 330 -13.35 26.63 -4.28
C VAL A 330 -11.90 26.24 -4.06
N TYR A 331 -11.37 26.57 -2.88
CA TYR A 331 -9.98 26.28 -2.52
C TYR A 331 -9.89 25.38 -1.30
N GLY A 332 -8.95 24.44 -1.32
CA GLY A 332 -8.60 23.63 -0.16
C GLY A 332 -7.67 24.40 0.80
N GLU A 333 -8.20 24.84 1.93
CA GLU A 333 -7.46 25.70 2.87
C GLU A 333 -6.66 24.93 3.95
N LYS A 334 -6.91 23.62 4.11
CA LYS A 334 -6.19 22.77 5.07
C LYS A 334 -4.71 22.66 4.73
N LYS A 335 -3.86 22.81 5.75
CA LYS A 335 -2.41 22.66 5.60
C LYS A 335 -2.02 21.21 5.46
N SER A 336 -1.25 20.87 4.45
CA SER A 336 -0.69 19.53 4.21
C SER A 336 0.83 19.61 4.11
N LEU A 337 1.54 18.90 4.96
CA LEU A 337 3.00 18.81 4.87
C LEU A 337 3.43 18.07 3.60
N LEU A 338 2.66 17.07 3.17
CA LEU A 338 2.89 16.37 1.92
C LEU A 338 2.83 17.33 0.72
N TYR A 339 1.73 18.06 0.55
CA TYR A 339 1.59 18.98 -0.60
C TYR A 339 2.59 20.12 -0.55
N ASN A 340 2.83 20.72 0.62
CA ASN A 340 3.82 21.77 0.77
C ASN A 340 5.24 21.26 0.48
N GLY A 341 5.57 20.01 0.88
CA GLY A 341 6.85 19.37 0.56
C GLY A 341 7.01 19.15 -0.94
N GLN A 342 5.99 18.63 -1.61
CA GLN A 342 6.02 18.46 -3.07
C GLN A 342 6.25 19.79 -3.79
N VAL A 343 5.56 20.85 -3.38
CA VAL A 343 5.72 22.19 -3.98
C VAL A 343 7.11 22.75 -3.69
N LEU A 344 7.61 22.65 -2.44
CA LEU A 344 8.95 23.08 -2.08
C LEU A 344 10.01 22.43 -2.97
N ALA A 345 9.96 21.11 -3.13
CA ALA A 345 10.90 20.37 -3.97
C ALA A 345 10.77 20.76 -5.46
N ALA A 346 9.53 20.90 -5.99
CA ALA A 346 9.30 21.32 -7.37
C ALA A 346 9.88 22.69 -7.69
N LEU A 347 9.60 23.69 -6.84
CA LEU A 347 10.10 25.05 -7.01
C LEU A 347 11.62 25.13 -6.85
N SER A 348 12.20 24.32 -5.94
CA SER A 348 13.66 24.21 -5.78
C SER A 348 14.33 23.67 -7.04
N ARG A 349 13.81 22.59 -7.61
CA ARG A 349 14.31 22.00 -8.87
C ARG A 349 14.14 22.94 -10.05
N LEU A 350 13.00 23.63 -10.13
CA LEU A 350 12.73 24.60 -11.19
C LEU A 350 13.66 25.80 -11.10
N HIS A 351 13.93 26.32 -9.88
CA HIS A 351 14.96 27.34 -9.65
C HIS A 351 16.35 26.85 -10.10
N LYS A 352 16.73 25.65 -9.71
CA LYS A 352 18.05 25.08 -10.05
C LYS A 352 18.30 25.03 -11.56
N ILE A 353 17.27 24.73 -12.36
CA ILE A 353 17.38 24.62 -13.82
C ILE A 353 17.28 26.00 -14.50
N THR A 354 16.40 26.87 -14.01
CA THR A 354 16.07 28.13 -14.70
C THR A 354 16.79 29.37 -14.17
N GLY A 355 17.32 29.32 -12.94
CA GLY A 355 17.80 30.48 -12.20
C GLY A 355 16.69 31.45 -11.77
N GLY A 356 15.42 31.12 -11.97
CA GLY A 356 14.29 32.02 -11.73
C GLY A 356 14.09 32.35 -10.26
N LYS A 357 14.43 33.60 -9.87
CA LYS A 357 14.39 34.06 -8.46
C LYS A 357 13.01 33.88 -7.82
N ARG A 358 11.91 34.09 -8.55
CA ARG A 358 10.54 33.93 -8.02
C ARG A 358 10.26 32.53 -7.47
N TYR A 359 10.85 31.49 -8.07
CA TYR A 359 10.72 30.10 -7.61
C TYR A 359 11.49 29.88 -6.30
N TYR A 360 12.69 30.46 -6.20
CA TYR A 360 13.47 30.44 -4.96
C TYR A 360 12.71 31.14 -3.83
N ASP A 361 12.22 32.36 -4.05
CA ASP A 361 11.53 33.16 -3.02
C ASP A 361 10.27 32.45 -2.50
N ALA A 362 9.53 31.77 -3.38
CA ALA A 362 8.36 30.97 -3.00
C ALA A 362 8.75 29.68 -2.25
N ALA A 363 9.79 28.98 -2.68
CA ALA A 363 10.33 27.81 -2.01
C ALA A 363 10.82 28.14 -0.59
N GLU A 364 11.58 29.24 -0.45
CA GLU A 364 12.12 29.70 0.84
C GLU A 364 11.02 29.95 1.86
N LYS A 365 9.90 30.56 1.46
CA LYS A 365 8.76 30.78 2.38
C LYS A 365 8.21 29.45 2.91
N ILE A 366 8.11 28.40 2.09
CA ILE A 366 7.64 27.08 2.54
C ILE A 366 8.68 26.47 3.48
N ALA A 367 9.97 26.54 3.13
CA ALA A 367 11.06 26.03 3.96
C ALA A 367 11.06 26.69 5.35
N GLN A 368 10.83 28.02 5.43
CA GLN A 368 10.68 28.73 6.69
C GLN A 368 9.49 28.22 7.52
N ARG A 369 8.35 27.92 6.89
CA ARG A 369 7.20 27.31 7.61
C ARG A 369 7.51 25.94 8.18
N PHE A 370 8.25 25.13 7.45
CA PHE A 370 8.70 23.81 7.95
C PHE A 370 9.62 23.97 9.16
N THR A 371 10.52 24.89 9.09
CA THR A 371 11.41 25.27 10.17
C THR A 371 10.66 25.65 11.44
N GLU A 372 9.78 26.65 11.36
CA GLU A 372 8.97 27.10 12.49
C GLU A 372 8.13 25.95 13.08
N LYS A 373 7.64 25.06 12.22
CA LYS A 373 6.88 23.90 12.68
C LYS A 373 7.77 22.88 13.41
N VAL A 374 8.98 22.61 12.90
CA VAL A 374 9.96 21.74 13.55
C VAL A 374 10.40 22.31 14.90
N GLU A 375 10.67 23.59 14.98
CA GLU A 375 11.04 24.27 16.23
C GLU A 375 9.94 24.17 17.29
N LYS A 376 8.68 24.25 16.87
CA LYS A 376 7.53 24.23 17.77
C LYS A 376 7.13 22.82 18.20
N GLU A 377 7.18 21.83 17.29
CA GLU A 377 6.55 20.52 17.47
C GLU A 377 7.54 19.35 17.51
N GLY A 378 8.83 19.59 17.24
CA GLY A 378 9.87 18.59 17.05
C GLY A 378 9.90 18.04 15.62
N TYR A 379 10.63 16.96 15.41
CA TYR A 379 10.93 16.42 14.07
C TYR A 379 9.92 15.38 13.57
N TYR A 380 9.04 14.88 14.42
CA TYR A 380 7.96 13.98 14.05
C TYR A 380 6.65 14.76 13.97
N LEU A 381 6.17 14.94 12.75
CA LEU A 381 5.19 15.97 12.41
C LEU A 381 3.86 15.38 11.91
N GLY A 382 2.80 16.14 12.15
CA GLY A 382 1.50 15.98 11.57
C GLY A 382 0.96 17.27 10.95
N ASP A 383 -0.17 17.18 10.26
CA ASP A 383 -0.81 18.33 9.61
C ASP A 383 -2.34 18.30 9.79
N ASP A 384 -3.08 19.17 9.08
CA ASP A 384 -4.54 19.25 9.20
C ASP A 384 -5.26 18.02 8.59
N TYR A 385 -4.55 17.17 7.87
CA TYR A 385 -5.07 15.94 7.25
C TYR A 385 -4.71 14.69 8.05
N ARG A 386 -3.58 14.73 8.77
CA ARG A 386 -3.01 13.55 9.44
C ARG A 386 -2.40 13.93 10.78
N SER A 387 -2.63 13.13 11.80
CA SER A 387 -1.85 13.17 13.03
C SER A 387 -0.35 13.01 12.73
N LYS A 388 0.50 13.11 13.73
CA LYS A 388 1.94 12.85 13.58
C LYS A 388 2.18 11.49 12.96
N ASN A 389 2.92 11.46 11.86
CA ASN A 389 3.14 10.25 11.07
C ASN A 389 4.46 10.33 10.28
N PRO A 390 5.04 9.18 9.88
CA PRO A 390 6.32 9.16 9.16
C PRO A 390 6.23 9.78 7.76
N ILE A 391 5.10 9.67 7.07
CA ILE A 391 4.94 10.21 5.70
C ILE A 391 5.06 11.73 5.68
N SER A 392 4.33 12.41 6.57
CA SER A 392 4.39 13.88 6.69
C SER A 392 5.80 14.36 7.07
N SER A 393 6.44 13.67 8.02
CA SER A 393 7.80 13.97 8.46
C SER A 393 8.84 13.74 7.36
N ALA A 394 8.70 12.63 6.60
CA ALA A 394 9.58 12.29 5.49
C ALA A 394 9.48 13.32 4.33
N TRP A 395 8.30 13.85 4.06
CA TRP A 395 8.14 14.91 3.05
C TRP A 395 8.86 16.20 3.44
N VAL A 396 8.89 16.54 4.73
CA VAL A 396 9.69 17.69 5.21
C VAL A 396 11.18 17.44 4.98
N VAL A 397 11.69 16.27 5.36
CA VAL A 397 13.11 15.89 5.15
C VAL A 397 13.46 15.93 3.66
N MET A 398 12.70 15.22 2.82
CA MET A 398 13.00 15.08 1.39
C MET A 398 12.94 16.40 0.63
N SER A 399 11.96 17.24 0.91
CA SER A 399 11.84 18.53 0.26
C SER A 399 12.92 19.52 0.70
N LEU A 400 13.34 19.46 1.96
CA LEU A 400 14.47 20.25 2.45
C LEU A 400 15.80 19.76 1.85
N LEU A 401 15.95 18.48 1.50
CA LEU A 401 17.12 18.01 0.71
C LEU A 401 17.20 18.72 -0.64
N ASP A 402 16.08 18.81 -1.37
CA ASP A 402 16.06 19.52 -2.65
C ASP A 402 16.30 21.03 -2.49
N PHE A 403 15.76 21.65 -1.42
CA PHE A 403 15.98 23.05 -1.12
C PHE A 403 17.42 23.33 -0.68
N TYR A 404 18.02 22.46 0.12
CA TYR A 404 19.41 22.55 0.55
C TYR A 404 20.39 22.55 -0.63
N LYS A 405 20.11 21.81 -1.71
CA LYS A 405 20.92 21.81 -2.93
C LYS A 405 21.07 23.20 -3.59
N ILE A 406 20.18 24.15 -3.30
CA ILE A 406 20.20 25.52 -3.84
C ILE A 406 20.47 26.61 -2.80
N ASN A 407 20.22 26.33 -1.51
CA ASN A 407 20.37 27.32 -0.44
C ASN A 407 21.67 27.12 0.38
N GLN A 408 22.04 25.85 0.66
CA GLN A 408 23.23 25.40 1.39
C GLN A 408 23.39 25.99 2.83
N ALA A 409 22.31 26.48 3.45
CA ALA A 409 22.37 26.97 4.81
C ALA A 409 22.45 25.82 5.84
N GLU A 410 23.43 25.88 6.75
CA GLU A 410 23.68 24.88 7.80
C GLU A 410 22.43 24.56 8.62
N TYR A 411 21.59 25.53 8.82
CA TYR A 411 20.36 25.38 9.55
C TYR A 411 19.40 24.35 8.92
N TYR A 412 19.23 24.32 7.59
CA TYR A 412 18.42 23.32 6.91
C TYR A 412 19.09 21.94 6.94
N LYS A 413 20.41 21.91 6.84
CA LYS A 413 21.19 20.69 7.03
C LYS A 413 20.92 20.06 8.39
N ASP A 414 20.93 20.86 9.44
CA ASP A 414 20.63 20.38 10.80
C ASP A 414 19.23 19.78 10.94
N ILE A 415 18.22 20.41 10.29
CA ILE A 415 16.86 19.87 10.29
C ILE A 415 16.80 18.52 9.55
N ILE A 416 17.46 18.42 8.40
CA ILE A 416 17.53 17.19 7.62
C ILE A 416 18.16 16.07 8.46
N LEU A 417 19.32 16.32 9.08
CA LEU A 417 20.04 15.32 9.90
C LEU A 417 19.22 14.86 11.10
N LYS A 418 18.59 15.77 11.82
CA LYS A 418 17.78 15.44 13.01
C LYS A 418 16.45 14.79 12.63
N GLY A 419 15.77 15.33 11.60
CA GLY A 419 14.50 14.79 11.14
C GLY A 419 14.61 13.38 10.57
N SER A 420 15.66 13.10 9.80
CA SER A 420 15.95 11.75 9.30
C SER A 420 16.34 10.79 10.43
N GLY A 421 17.09 11.25 11.43
CA GLY A 421 17.39 10.47 12.62
C GLY A 421 16.12 10.07 13.38
N GLU A 422 15.19 10.99 13.59
CA GLU A 422 13.89 10.74 14.21
C GLU A 422 13.05 9.70 13.43
N LEU A 423 13.10 9.73 12.10
CA LEU A 423 12.46 8.72 11.26
C LEU A 423 13.13 7.36 11.44
N LEU A 424 14.46 7.31 11.42
CA LEU A 424 15.22 6.06 11.55
C LEU A 424 14.88 5.30 12.84
N GLU A 425 14.78 6.01 13.97
CA GLU A 425 14.48 5.43 15.28
C GLU A 425 13.07 4.81 15.38
N ARG A 426 12.20 5.03 14.39
CA ARG A 426 10.83 4.51 14.35
C ARG A 426 10.64 3.29 13.46
N GLN A 427 11.70 2.84 12.82
CA GLN A 427 11.62 1.62 12.00
C GLN A 427 11.40 0.39 12.90
N GLN A 428 10.51 -0.51 12.48
CA GLN A 428 10.24 -1.77 13.18
C GLN A 428 11.39 -2.74 12.93
N LEU A 429 12.00 -3.23 14.00
CA LEU A 429 13.19 -4.08 13.94
C LEU A 429 12.99 -5.47 14.57
N ASP A 430 11.75 -5.79 14.96
CA ASP A 430 11.41 -7.07 15.56
C ASP A 430 11.34 -8.16 14.48
N THR A 431 12.34 -9.04 14.46
CA THR A 431 12.42 -10.17 13.54
C THR A 431 11.43 -11.29 13.89
N ASP A 432 10.85 -11.25 15.10
CA ASP A 432 9.82 -12.19 15.52
C ASP A 432 8.45 -11.85 14.90
N GLU A 433 8.31 -10.63 14.34
CA GLU A 433 7.15 -10.17 13.60
C GLU A 433 7.51 -9.79 12.14
N PRO A 434 7.89 -10.75 11.28
CA PRO A 434 8.40 -10.47 9.95
C PRO A 434 7.39 -9.75 9.05
N LEU A 435 6.08 -9.86 9.34
CA LEU A 435 5.04 -9.12 8.63
C LEU A 435 5.18 -7.58 8.75
N TYR A 436 5.90 -7.10 9.76
CA TYR A 436 6.11 -5.67 10.00
C TYR A 436 7.59 -5.27 10.03
N TYR A 437 8.49 -6.25 9.99
CA TYR A 437 9.93 -5.98 10.04
C TYR A 437 10.37 -5.07 8.90
N GLY A 438 11.09 -4.01 9.24
CA GLY A 438 11.55 -3.01 8.29
C GLY A 438 10.56 -1.88 7.97
N THR A 439 9.31 -1.95 8.43
CA THR A 439 8.30 -0.89 8.24
C THR A 439 8.44 0.21 9.28
N TRP A 440 7.73 1.33 9.07
CA TRP A 440 7.67 2.41 10.05
C TRP A 440 6.46 2.39 10.96
N GLU A 441 5.36 1.82 10.51
CA GLU A 441 4.15 1.61 11.31
C GLU A 441 3.41 0.36 10.80
N ARG A 442 2.77 -0.37 11.72
CA ARG A 442 2.13 -1.67 11.43
C ARG A 442 0.96 -1.61 10.43
N ALA A 443 0.34 -0.45 10.27
CA ALA A 443 -0.85 -0.29 9.42
C ALA A 443 -0.56 0.34 8.05
N TYR A 444 0.72 0.59 7.71
CA TYR A 444 1.04 1.31 6.49
C TYR A 444 1.03 0.45 5.24
N SER A 445 0.60 1.12 4.16
CA SER A 445 0.64 0.58 2.81
C SER A 445 2.06 0.46 2.27
N THR A 446 2.21 -0.36 1.24
CA THR A 446 3.44 -0.46 0.45
C THR A 446 3.83 0.87 -0.17
N SER A 447 2.87 1.72 -0.60
CA SER A 447 3.15 3.08 -1.08
C SER A 447 3.83 3.94 -0.01
N GLY A 448 3.35 3.91 1.24
CA GLY A 448 3.94 4.67 2.33
C GLY A 448 5.34 4.20 2.69
N ASN A 449 5.53 2.89 2.85
CA ASN A 449 6.84 2.32 3.15
C ASN A 449 7.80 2.40 1.96
N GLY A 450 7.32 2.30 0.73
CA GLY A 450 8.11 2.54 -0.49
C GLY A 450 8.61 3.98 -0.57
N TRP A 451 7.76 4.96 -0.24
CA TRP A 451 8.18 6.36 -0.12
C TRP A 451 9.29 6.52 0.94
N LEU A 452 9.13 5.90 2.11
CA LEU A 452 10.15 5.95 3.16
C LEU A 452 11.46 5.27 2.74
N ALA A 453 11.38 4.18 1.97
CA ALA A 453 12.56 3.54 1.37
C ALA A 453 13.31 4.51 0.45
N GLU A 454 12.60 5.21 -0.45
CA GLU A 454 13.17 6.23 -1.34
C GLU A 454 13.82 7.37 -0.54
N VAL A 455 13.15 7.84 0.51
CA VAL A 455 13.71 8.87 1.40
C VAL A 455 14.96 8.37 2.12
N MET A 456 14.99 7.14 2.65
CA MET A 456 16.18 6.58 3.32
C MET A 456 17.37 6.48 2.37
N VAL A 457 17.15 6.14 1.10
CA VAL A 457 18.20 6.12 0.07
C VAL A 457 18.78 7.52 -0.17
N GLU A 458 17.93 8.53 -0.34
CA GLU A 458 18.41 9.90 -0.56
C GLU A 458 19.07 10.49 0.71
N VAL A 459 18.58 10.15 1.88
CA VAL A 459 19.22 10.51 3.16
C VAL A 459 20.58 9.80 3.32
N TYR A 460 20.68 8.52 2.96
CA TYR A 460 21.96 7.80 2.94
C TYR A 460 23.02 8.54 2.10
N LYS A 461 22.66 8.95 0.88
CA LYS A 461 23.54 9.73 0.01
C LYS A 461 23.95 11.04 0.65
N PHE A 462 23.00 11.74 1.27
CA PHE A 462 23.27 13.00 1.98
C PHE A 462 24.23 12.80 3.17
N TYR A 463 24.05 11.74 3.97
CA TYR A 463 24.93 11.44 5.08
C TYR A 463 26.35 11.04 4.62
N ARG A 464 26.49 10.39 3.49
CA ARG A 464 27.81 10.11 2.90
C ARG A 464 28.63 11.38 2.63
N GLU A 465 27.96 12.49 2.33
CA GLU A 465 28.60 13.77 2.08
C GLU A 465 28.84 14.58 3.35
N HIS A 466 27.99 14.44 4.36
CA HIS A 466 27.95 15.35 5.51
C HIS A 466 28.26 14.69 6.86
N ASP A 467 28.04 13.38 7.01
CA ASP A 467 28.24 12.62 8.25
C ASP A 467 28.42 11.13 7.95
N VAL A 468 29.56 10.78 7.36
CA VAL A 468 29.88 9.42 6.89
C VAL A 468 29.70 8.36 7.99
N GLY A 469 30.03 8.69 9.24
CA GLY A 469 29.98 7.73 10.36
C GLY A 469 28.57 7.19 10.66
N ARG A 470 27.52 7.89 10.22
CA ARG A 470 26.12 7.46 10.41
C ARG A 470 25.41 7.03 9.14
N ALA A 471 26.06 7.15 7.97
CA ALA A 471 25.44 6.88 6.68
C ALA A 471 24.91 5.43 6.55
N ASP A 472 25.68 4.44 6.97
CA ASP A 472 25.33 3.02 6.82
C ASP A 472 24.02 2.63 7.54
N ARG A 473 23.65 3.30 8.63
CA ARG A 473 22.37 3.07 9.31
C ARG A 473 21.16 3.32 8.41
N PHE A 474 21.26 4.31 7.52
CA PHE A 474 20.19 4.64 6.55
C PHE A 474 20.18 3.66 5.37
N LYS A 475 21.36 3.19 4.94
CA LYS A 475 21.47 2.11 3.95
C LYS A 475 20.82 0.83 4.47
N GLU A 476 21.14 0.43 5.69
CA GLU A 476 20.53 -0.73 6.34
C GLU A 476 19.00 -0.58 6.49
N ALA A 477 18.53 0.61 6.85
CA ALA A 477 17.09 0.87 6.94
C ALA A 477 16.41 0.73 5.58
N ALA A 478 17.02 1.22 4.51
CA ALA A 478 16.54 1.04 3.15
C ALA A 478 16.52 -0.45 2.74
N ILE A 479 17.55 -1.23 3.09
CA ILE A 479 17.62 -2.68 2.83
C ILE A 479 16.47 -3.42 3.54
N ARG A 480 16.22 -3.13 4.83
CA ARG A 480 15.16 -3.80 5.60
C ARG A 480 13.77 -3.54 4.99
N VAL A 481 13.45 -2.30 4.69
CA VAL A 481 12.14 -1.99 4.08
C VAL A 481 12.04 -2.50 2.64
N THR A 482 13.13 -2.56 1.89
CA THR A 482 13.18 -3.20 0.56
C THR A 482 12.79 -4.67 0.65
N TRP A 483 13.36 -5.42 1.61
CA TRP A 483 12.95 -6.80 1.87
C TRP A 483 11.44 -6.89 2.15
N TRP A 484 10.91 -6.04 3.03
CA TRP A 484 9.48 -6.05 3.34
C TRP A 484 8.60 -5.74 2.12
N ILE A 485 8.99 -4.77 1.27
CA ILE A 485 8.22 -4.44 0.06
C ILE A 485 8.22 -5.63 -0.92
N ILE A 486 9.33 -6.33 -1.08
CA ILE A 486 9.42 -7.52 -1.93
C ILE A 486 8.47 -8.61 -1.44
N GLN A 487 8.33 -8.83 -0.12
CA GLN A 487 7.33 -9.76 0.43
C GLN A 487 5.88 -9.35 0.09
N ASN A 488 5.65 -8.06 -0.14
CA ASN A 488 4.34 -7.47 -0.47
C ASN A 488 4.20 -7.13 -1.97
N THR A 489 4.98 -7.79 -2.82
CA THR A 489 4.95 -7.63 -4.27
C THR A 489 4.57 -8.96 -4.90
N TYR A 490 3.67 -8.92 -5.89
CA TYR A 490 3.29 -10.11 -6.63
C TYR A 490 4.46 -10.68 -7.42
N SER A 491 4.65 -11.96 -7.27
CA SER A 491 5.60 -12.80 -7.98
C SER A 491 4.89 -14.07 -8.49
N GLU A 492 5.60 -14.92 -9.15
CA GLU A 492 5.09 -16.22 -9.60
C GLU A 492 4.62 -17.11 -8.43
N GLU A 493 5.27 -16.96 -7.27
CA GLU A 493 5.00 -17.77 -6.09
C GLU A 493 3.72 -17.37 -5.34
N ASN A 494 3.31 -16.09 -5.41
CA ASN A 494 2.20 -15.56 -4.62
C ASN A 494 1.05 -14.93 -5.44
N SER A 495 1.06 -15.10 -6.77
CA SER A 495 0.00 -14.61 -7.66
C SER A 495 -0.90 -15.72 -8.24
N PHE A 496 -0.61 -16.98 -7.92
CA PHE A 496 -1.27 -18.16 -8.49
C PHE A 496 -2.80 -18.18 -8.35
N PHE A 497 -3.36 -17.49 -7.36
CA PHE A 497 -4.79 -17.40 -7.07
C PHE A 497 -5.50 -16.25 -7.82
N LEU A 498 -4.78 -15.42 -8.54
CA LEU A 498 -5.35 -14.28 -9.28
C LEU A 498 -5.92 -14.74 -10.62
N LYS A 499 -6.93 -14.01 -11.11
CA LYS A 499 -7.54 -14.28 -12.43
C LYS A 499 -6.52 -14.12 -13.56
N GLU A 500 -5.65 -13.11 -13.48
CA GLU A 500 -4.61 -12.83 -14.46
C GLU A 500 -3.26 -12.64 -13.74
N PRO A 501 -2.60 -13.73 -13.30
CA PRO A 501 -1.37 -13.64 -12.52
C PRO A 501 -0.28 -12.78 -13.18
N GLN A 502 -0.08 -12.96 -14.49
CA GLN A 502 0.96 -12.29 -15.24
C GLN A 502 0.79 -10.75 -15.28
N LYS A 503 -0.44 -10.26 -15.19
CA LYS A 503 -0.69 -8.81 -15.12
C LYS A 503 -0.33 -8.20 -13.76
N ALA A 504 -0.38 -9.01 -12.69
CA ALA A 504 -0.09 -8.56 -11.33
C ALA A 504 1.40 -8.59 -10.98
N ILE A 505 2.17 -9.54 -11.57
CA ILE A 505 3.60 -9.72 -11.27
C ILE A 505 4.38 -8.41 -11.40
N GLY A 506 5.15 -8.09 -10.34
CA GLY A 506 5.87 -6.83 -10.18
C GLY A 506 5.08 -5.71 -9.52
N GLY A 507 3.77 -5.91 -9.34
CA GLY A 507 2.89 -4.98 -8.64
C GLY A 507 2.95 -5.17 -7.13
N SER A 508 3.27 -4.11 -6.37
CA SER A 508 3.22 -4.16 -4.91
C SER A 508 1.78 -3.92 -4.44
N PHE A 509 1.16 -4.91 -3.79
CA PHE A 509 -0.20 -4.76 -3.29
C PHE A 509 -0.27 -3.78 -2.12
N TRP A 510 -1.43 -3.16 -1.93
CA TRP A 510 -1.60 -2.05 -1.00
C TRP A 510 -1.23 -2.42 0.44
N ASN A 511 -1.81 -3.48 0.96
CA ASN A 511 -1.48 -4.11 2.24
C ASN A 511 -2.07 -5.53 2.28
N TYR A 512 -1.91 -6.26 3.38
CA TYR A 512 -2.40 -7.63 3.53
C TYR A 512 -3.93 -7.77 3.44
N GLU A 513 -4.67 -6.72 3.77
CA GLU A 513 -6.15 -6.73 3.72
C GLU A 513 -6.66 -6.31 2.34
N ASN A 514 -5.92 -5.44 1.65
CA ASN A 514 -6.31 -4.84 0.37
C ASN A 514 -5.23 -5.15 -0.67
N ARG A 515 -5.49 -6.15 -1.50
CA ARG A 515 -4.49 -6.70 -2.42
C ARG A 515 -4.47 -6.10 -3.81
N TYR A 516 -5.26 -5.07 -4.07
CA TYR A 516 -5.11 -4.29 -5.30
C TYR A 516 -3.72 -3.61 -5.32
N VAL A 517 -3.17 -3.46 -6.50
CA VAL A 517 -1.90 -2.73 -6.70
C VAL A 517 -2.17 -1.26 -6.96
N ARG A 518 -1.47 -0.39 -6.26
CA ARG A 518 -1.36 1.02 -6.66
C ARG A 518 -0.03 1.25 -7.35
N THR A 519 -0.07 1.94 -8.49
CA THR A 519 1.13 2.19 -9.30
C THR A 519 2.18 3.05 -8.58
N ASP A 520 1.76 3.96 -7.69
CA ASP A 520 2.70 4.72 -6.85
C ASP A 520 3.47 3.84 -5.85
N SER A 521 2.87 2.73 -5.38
CA SER A 521 3.60 1.77 -4.55
C SER A 521 4.80 1.18 -5.30
N VAL A 522 4.57 0.81 -6.56
CA VAL A 522 5.62 0.26 -7.43
C VAL A 522 6.66 1.33 -7.76
N CYS A 523 6.22 2.57 -8.08
CA CYS A 523 7.14 3.68 -8.36
C CYS A 523 8.11 3.93 -7.19
N HIS A 524 7.58 4.08 -5.98
CA HIS A 524 8.42 4.34 -4.81
C HIS A 524 9.37 3.18 -4.50
N ALA A 525 8.88 1.93 -4.61
CA ALA A 525 9.70 0.74 -4.43
C ALA A 525 10.87 0.71 -5.42
N VAL A 526 10.58 0.80 -6.71
CA VAL A 526 11.58 0.74 -7.77
C VAL A 526 12.56 1.92 -7.71
N ASN A 527 12.07 3.14 -7.40
CA ASN A 527 12.94 4.30 -7.19
C ASN A 527 13.98 4.05 -6.08
N ALA A 528 13.56 3.40 -4.99
CA ALA A 528 14.47 3.03 -3.90
C ALA A 528 15.48 1.96 -4.35
N TYR A 529 15.01 0.92 -5.06
CA TYR A 529 15.87 -0.17 -5.56
C TYR A 529 16.94 0.35 -6.51
N VAL A 530 16.55 1.10 -7.55
CA VAL A 530 17.48 1.72 -8.50
C VAL A 530 18.43 2.70 -7.80
N GLY A 531 17.91 3.43 -6.81
CA GLY A 531 18.69 4.43 -6.08
C GLY A 531 19.80 3.86 -5.19
N ILE A 532 19.70 2.57 -4.79
CA ILE A 532 20.65 1.95 -3.87
C ILE A 532 21.44 0.78 -4.48
N VAL A 533 20.94 0.12 -5.51
CA VAL A 533 21.51 -1.15 -6.02
C VAL A 533 23.00 -1.05 -6.39
N ASN A 534 23.44 0.09 -6.91
CA ASN A 534 24.84 0.32 -7.26
C ASN A 534 25.76 0.48 -6.03
N ASP A 535 25.20 0.83 -4.87
CA ASP A 535 25.91 0.97 -3.59
C ASP A 535 25.85 -0.31 -2.75
N LEU A 536 25.26 -1.41 -3.27
CA LEU A 536 25.16 -2.68 -2.57
C LEU A 536 26.33 -3.60 -2.98
N GLU A 537 26.85 -4.32 -1.98
CA GLU A 537 27.80 -5.40 -2.20
C GLU A 537 27.08 -6.64 -2.75
N ASP A 538 27.82 -7.49 -3.45
CA ASP A 538 27.30 -8.77 -3.92
C ASP A 538 27.17 -9.75 -2.75
N GLY A 539 26.18 -10.63 -2.81
CA GLY A 539 25.90 -11.64 -1.79
C GLY A 539 24.78 -11.25 -0.83
N LEU A 540 24.74 -11.90 0.32
CA LEU A 540 23.68 -11.77 1.29
C LEU A 540 23.69 -10.40 1.98
N LEU A 541 22.63 -9.62 1.79
CA LEU A 541 22.45 -8.30 2.38
C LEU A 541 21.66 -8.34 3.70
N LEU A 542 20.70 -9.27 3.79
CA LEU A 542 19.81 -9.43 4.95
C LEU A 542 19.40 -10.89 5.09
N SER A 543 19.32 -11.35 6.35
CA SER A 543 18.73 -12.64 6.68
C SER A 543 17.83 -12.46 7.92
N ILE A 544 16.58 -12.88 7.79
CA ILE A 544 15.62 -12.90 8.91
C ILE A 544 15.71 -14.28 9.55
N PRO A 545 16.11 -14.38 10.82
CA PRO A 545 16.23 -15.65 11.51
C PRO A 545 14.87 -16.34 11.59
N GLU A 546 14.87 -17.65 11.45
CA GLU A 546 13.71 -18.47 11.69
C GLU A 546 13.56 -18.70 13.21
N LYS A 547 12.37 -18.48 13.75
CA LYS A 547 12.10 -18.74 15.16
C LYS A 547 12.04 -20.26 15.37
N PRO A 548 12.84 -20.84 16.29
CA PRO A 548 12.78 -22.28 16.53
C PRO A 548 11.37 -22.72 16.91
N PHE A 549 10.92 -23.82 16.31
CA PHE A 549 9.55 -24.34 16.48
C PHE A 549 9.17 -24.55 17.97
N GLU A 550 10.12 -25.01 18.82
CA GLU A 550 9.87 -25.19 20.26
C GLU A 550 9.64 -23.88 21.02
N VAL A 551 10.24 -22.76 20.57
CA VAL A 551 9.99 -21.43 21.15
C VAL A 551 8.59 -20.99 20.83
N ILE A 552 8.22 -21.23 19.62
CA ILE A 552 6.92 -20.94 19.06
C ILE A 552 5.84 -21.74 19.82
N LEU A 553 6.01 -23.05 20.06
CA LEU A 553 5.13 -23.90 20.86
C LEU A 553 4.94 -23.42 22.30
N ARG A 554 5.99 -22.85 22.90
CA ARG A 554 5.94 -22.30 24.25
C ARG A 554 5.12 -21.01 24.36
N GLU A 555 5.14 -20.20 23.33
CA GLU A 555 4.41 -18.92 23.30
C GLU A 555 2.90 -19.12 23.13
N LEU A 556 2.47 -20.15 22.40
CA LEU A 556 1.05 -20.50 22.27
C LEU A 556 0.45 -21.14 23.55
N LYS A 557 1.26 -21.77 24.37
CA LYS A 557 0.81 -22.39 25.63
C LYS A 557 0.67 -21.39 26.79
N LYS A 558 0.97 -20.11 26.58
CA LYS A 558 0.75 -19.00 27.49
C LYS A 558 -0.50 -18.22 27.13
#